data_02ae13b787d13787533968c2c278908b
#
_entry.id   02ae13b787d13787533968c2c278908b
#
_cell.length_a   1.000
_cell.length_b   1.000
_cell.length_c   1.000
_cell.angle_alpha   90.00
_cell.angle_beta   90.00
_cell.angle_gamma   90.00
#
_symmetry.space_group_name_H-M   'P 1'
#
loop_
_entity.id
_entity.type
_entity.pdbx_description
1 polymer ?
#
loop_
_entity_poly.entity_id
_entity_poly.type
_entity_poly.pdbx_seq_one_letter_code
_entity_poly.pdbx_strand_id
1 'polypeptide(L)'
;MNLFLQLLGNGLVQGAVAMLYAVGFGFVYRSFRVFHIAMGAQFVFSCYAVYLCATMLKLPLALAVCGTLALSVLFAAAIEWAVYRPFFRKGCSSGVVMIASLGVMIVVENVIALAFGNEVKTISNQLEPSAAFAGLRFTRIQLLQFFAGLGVFAVVGVLVRYGKWFKALWAMGDQPELLPVLGLPLARLRLMVMGLGGILVAIAAMLISWDIGMDPHVGMHYLLLGSVAVFFGGTDRYWAWGAGAMLLSVLQSLAVWQFSARWTDLVTFGVLIFVLLFRPQGLFGVSKRLEEAK
;
A
#
# COMPACT_ATOMS: atom_id res chain seq x y z
N MET A 1 18.68 24.61 -11.08
CA MET A 1 19.29 23.35 -10.61
C MET A 1 18.70 22.90 -9.28
N ASN A 2 18.52 23.80 -8.32
CA ASN A 2 17.96 23.43 -7.01
C ASN A 2 16.51 22.94 -7.04
N LEU A 3 15.63 23.47 -7.94
CA LEU A 3 14.24 23.02 -8.03
C LEU A 3 14.12 21.57 -8.52
N PHE A 4 14.86 21.20 -9.55
CA PHE A 4 14.88 19.82 -10.07
C PHE A 4 15.33 18.81 -8.99
N LEU A 5 16.42 19.14 -8.28
CA LEU A 5 16.91 18.30 -7.18
C LEU A 5 15.92 18.22 -6.02
N GLN A 6 15.21 19.32 -5.72
CA GLN A 6 14.16 19.32 -4.69
C GLN A 6 13.00 18.41 -5.08
N LEU A 7 12.55 18.46 -6.34
CA LEU A 7 11.49 17.59 -6.83
C LEU A 7 11.89 16.12 -6.85
N LEU A 8 13.13 15.80 -7.24
CA LEU A 8 13.67 14.46 -7.13
C LEU A 8 13.65 13.97 -5.68
N GLY A 9 14.13 14.80 -4.75
CA GLY A 9 14.10 14.47 -3.32
C GLY A 9 12.69 14.23 -2.79
N ASN A 10 11.75 15.09 -3.13
CA ASN A 10 10.33 14.93 -2.76
C ASN A 10 9.74 13.65 -3.35
N GLY A 11 10.05 13.35 -4.62
CA GLY A 11 9.63 12.11 -5.27
C GLY A 11 10.18 10.85 -4.60
N LEU A 12 11.42 10.90 -4.11
CA LEU A 12 12.01 9.79 -3.36
C LEU A 12 11.35 9.61 -1.98
N VAL A 13 11.03 10.69 -1.28
CA VAL A 13 10.34 10.63 0.02
C VAL A 13 8.94 10.04 -0.16
N GLN A 14 8.15 10.58 -1.10
CA GLN A 14 6.82 10.04 -1.40
C GLN A 14 6.88 8.60 -1.89
N GLY A 15 7.90 8.27 -2.70
CA GLY A 15 8.16 6.94 -3.20
C GLY A 15 8.44 5.92 -2.09
N ALA A 16 9.13 6.32 -1.02
CA ALA A 16 9.38 5.45 0.11
C ALA A 16 8.10 5.07 0.87
N VAL A 17 7.13 5.97 0.95
CA VAL A 17 5.83 5.67 1.57
C VAL A 17 4.94 4.88 0.60
N ALA A 18 4.88 5.29 -0.68
CA ALA A 18 4.15 4.56 -1.71
C ALA A 18 4.65 3.11 -1.87
N MET A 19 5.94 2.88 -1.66
CA MET A 19 6.57 1.56 -1.65
C MET A 19 5.98 0.66 -0.58
N LEU A 20 5.73 1.15 0.63
CA LEU A 20 5.11 0.35 1.71
C LEU A 20 3.70 -0.07 1.33
N TYR A 21 2.91 0.87 0.80
CA TYR A 21 1.57 0.57 0.31
C TYR A 21 1.60 -0.45 -0.83
N ALA A 22 2.46 -0.24 -1.84
CA ALA A 22 2.60 -1.14 -2.98
C ALA A 22 3.02 -2.54 -2.57
N VAL A 23 3.96 -2.68 -1.62
CA VAL A 23 4.38 -3.99 -1.10
C VAL A 23 3.23 -4.67 -0.35
N GLY A 24 2.48 -3.94 0.48
CA GLY A 24 1.28 -4.45 1.15
C GLY A 24 0.24 -4.95 0.15
N PHE A 25 -0.09 -4.13 -0.85
CA PHE A 25 -1.01 -4.49 -1.93
C PHE A 25 -0.47 -5.68 -2.75
N GLY A 26 0.82 -5.67 -3.09
CA GLY A 26 1.47 -6.72 -3.86
C GLY A 26 1.38 -8.09 -3.19
N PHE A 27 1.58 -8.18 -1.86
CA PHE A 27 1.39 -9.44 -1.11
C PHE A 27 -0.03 -9.96 -1.21
N VAL A 28 -1.02 -9.09 -0.99
CA VAL A 28 -2.43 -9.48 -1.07
C VAL A 28 -2.79 -9.90 -2.49
N TYR A 29 -2.47 -9.08 -3.48
CA TYR A 29 -2.74 -9.39 -4.89
C TYR A 29 -2.06 -10.68 -5.35
N ARG A 30 -0.77 -10.86 -5.03
CA ARG A 30 0.00 -12.06 -5.42
C ARG A 30 -0.55 -13.34 -4.80
N SER A 31 -1.04 -13.25 -3.55
CA SER A 31 -1.53 -14.40 -2.80
C SER A 31 -2.96 -14.80 -3.13
N PHE A 32 -3.85 -13.81 -3.35
CA PHE A 32 -5.27 -14.07 -3.62
C PHE A 32 -5.61 -14.08 -5.11
N ARG A 33 -4.76 -13.49 -5.96
CA ARG A 33 -5.05 -13.26 -7.38
C ARG A 33 -6.34 -12.47 -7.62
N VAL A 34 -6.72 -11.65 -6.65
CA VAL A 34 -7.89 -10.77 -6.68
C VAL A 34 -7.45 -9.34 -6.46
N PHE A 35 -7.99 -8.42 -7.22
CA PHE A 35 -7.76 -6.99 -7.01
C PHE A 35 -8.53 -6.54 -5.77
N HIS A 36 -7.78 -6.28 -4.69
CA HIS A 36 -8.34 -5.98 -3.36
C HIS A 36 -8.59 -4.48 -3.19
N ILE A 37 -9.77 -4.01 -3.61
CA ILE A 37 -10.14 -2.58 -3.54
C ILE A 37 -10.29 -2.10 -2.10
N ALA A 38 -10.77 -2.95 -1.18
CA ALA A 38 -10.89 -2.61 0.24
C ALA A 38 -9.55 -2.26 0.93
N MET A 39 -8.42 -2.38 0.23
CA MET A 39 -7.14 -1.91 0.74
C MET A 39 -7.07 -0.37 0.81
N GLY A 40 -7.82 0.34 -0.04
CA GLY A 40 -8.07 1.77 0.11
C GLY A 40 -8.82 2.09 1.41
N ALA A 41 -9.88 1.31 1.73
CA ALA A 41 -10.58 1.41 3.01
C ALA A 41 -9.65 1.13 4.21
N GLN A 42 -8.77 0.13 4.08
CA GLN A 42 -7.73 -0.20 5.07
C GLN A 42 -6.81 0.99 5.34
N PHE A 43 -6.42 1.71 4.29
CA PHE A 43 -5.59 2.91 4.40
C PHE A 43 -6.33 4.02 5.16
N VAL A 44 -7.54 4.38 4.73
CA VAL A 44 -8.36 5.40 5.39
C VAL A 44 -8.65 5.03 6.85
N PHE A 45 -9.05 3.79 7.10
CA PHE A 45 -9.28 3.30 8.47
C PHE A 45 -8.03 3.49 9.34
N SER A 46 -6.84 3.19 8.81
CA SER A 46 -5.58 3.34 9.54
C SER A 46 -5.22 4.81 9.81
N CYS A 47 -5.51 5.72 8.85
CA CYS A 47 -5.36 7.16 9.04
C CYS A 47 -6.23 7.66 10.20
N TYR A 48 -7.50 7.26 10.24
CA TYR A 48 -8.41 7.67 11.31
C TYR A 48 -8.16 6.94 12.62
N ALA A 49 -7.64 5.72 12.59
CA ALA A 49 -7.21 5.00 13.79
C ALA A 49 -6.03 5.71 14.49
N VAL A 50 -5.03 6.18 13.73
CA VAL A 50 -3.94 6.96 14.35
C VAL A 50 -4.42 8.32 14.87
N TYR A 51 -5.32 8.99 14.16
CA TYR A 51 -5.95 10.23 14.61
C TYR A 51 -6.72 10.03 15.93
N LEU A 52 -7.51 8.96 16.02
CA LEU A 52 -8.24 8.60 17.23
C LEU A 52 -7.27 8.33 18.39
N CYS A 53 -6.25 7.52 18.18
CA CYS A 53 -5.29 7.16 19.23
C CYS A 53 -4.42 8.36 19.67
N ALA A 54 -3.89 9.14 18.71
CA ALA A 54 -2.94 10.21 19.01
C ALA A 54 -3.62 11.50 19.44
N THR A 55 -4.74 11.89 18.80
CA THR A 55 -5.37 13.20 18.99
C THR A 55 -6.54 13.14 19.94
N MET A 56 -7.45 12.17 19.77
CA MET A 56 -8.64 12.08 20.64
C MET A 56 -8.33 11.42 21.98
N LEU A 57 -7.64 10.27 21.98
CA LEU A 57 -7.28 9.55 23.20
C LEU A 57 -6.00 10.11 23.84
N LYS A 58 -5.26 11.00 23.15
CA LYS A 58 -4.01 11.62 23.61
C LYS A 58 -2.99 10.59 24.13
N LEU A 59 -2.93 9.42 23.51
CA LEU A 59 -1.98 8.37 23.87
C LEU A 59 -0.55 8.78 23.55
N PRO A 60 0.45 8.32 24.33
CA PRO A 60 1.85 8.45 23.94
C PRO A 60 2.09 7.87 22.55
N LEU A 61 3.00 8.48 21.78
CA LEU A 61 3.27 8.12 20.40
C LEU A 61 3.44 6.61 20.18
N ALA A 62 4.22 5.93 21.03
CA ALA A 62 4.44 4.49 20.94
C ALA A 62 3.13 3.69 21.07
N LEU A 63 2.27 4.06 22.01
CA LEU A 63 0.97 3.40 22.21
C LEU A 63 0.00 3.72 21.05
N ALA A 64 0.02 4.95 20.51
CA ALA A 64 -0.79 5.32 19.36
C ALA A 64 -0.38 4.50 18.11
N VAL A 65 0.92 4.33 17.86
CA VAL A 65 1.43 3.49 16.76
C VAL A 65 1.03 2.01 16.97
N CYS A 66 1.31 1.44 18.13
CA CYS A 66 0.94 0.04 18.42
C CYS A 66 -0.58 -0.18 18.35
N GLY A 67 -1.37 0.75 18.88
CA GLY A 67 -2.83 0.71 18.82
C GLY A 67 -3.35 0.76 17.39
N THR A 68 -2.81 1.64 16.56
CA THR A 68 -3.17 1.73 15.13
C THR A 68 -2.84 0.45 14.38
N LEU A 69 -1.65 -0.13 14.60
CA LEU A 69 -1.26 -1.39 13.97
C LEU A 69 -2.19 -2.54 14.41
N ALA A 70 -2.52 -2.62 15.70
CA ALA A 70 -3.43 -3.64 16.21
C ALA A 70 -4.84 -3.49 15.61
N LEU A 71 -5.40 -2.27 15.59
CA LEU A 71 -6.69 -1.98 14.98
C LEU A 71 -6.69 -2.30 13.48
N SER A 72 -5.63 -1.96 12.78
CA SER A 72 -5.47 -2.25 11.35
C SER A 72 -5.44 -3.75 11.06
N VAL A 73 -4.72 -4.54 11.86
CA VAL A 73 -4.71 -6.02 11.74
C VAL A 73 -6.09 -6.61 12.04
N LEU A 74 -6.77 -6.11 13.08
CA LEU A 74 -8.14 -6.54 13.40
C LEU A 74 -9.12 -6.22 12.28
N PHE A 75 -9.01 -5.05 11.67
CA PHE A 75 -9.83 -4.65 10.54
C PHE A 75 -9.57 -5.53 9.30
N ALA A 76 -8.31 -5.81 8.98
CA ALA A 76 -7.93 -6.74 7.92
C ALA A 76 -8.48 -8.15 8.17
N ALA A 77 -8.39 -8.62 9.42
CA ALA A 77 -8.95 -9.90 9.83
C ALA A 77 -10.48 -9.93 9.73
N ALA A 78 -11.16 -8.83 10.07
CA ALA A 78 -12.60 -8.70 9.94
C ALA A 78 -13.04 -8.78 8.47
N ILE A 79 -12.34 -8.11 7.56
CA ILE A 79 -12.59 -8.21 6.11
C ILE A 79 -12.41 -9.65 5.62
N GLU A 80 -11.32 -10.32 6.01
CA GLU A 80 -11.11 -11.71 5.62
C GLU A 80 -12.23 -12.61 6.14
N TRP A 81 -12.60 -12.48 7.41
CA TRP A 81 -13.60 -13.34 8.04
C TRP A 81 -15.01 -13.06 7.52
N ALA A 82 -15.41 -11.80 7.41
CA ALA A 82 -16.78 -11.40 7.07
C ALA A 82 -17.07 -11.39 5.56
N VAL A 83 -16.03 -11.07 4.76
CA VAL A 83 -16.20 -10.89 3.30
C VAL A 83 -15.52 -12.02 2.54
N TYR A 84 -14.20 -12.15 2.61
CA TYR A 84 -13.49 -13.05 1.69
C TYR A 84 -13.75 -14.52 1.99
N ARG A 85 -13.70 -14.92 3.25
CA ARG A 85 -13.91 -16.32 3.64
C ARG A 85 -15.25 -16.90 3.17
N PRO A 86 -16.41 -16.21 3.31
CA PRO A 86 -17.68 -16.69 2.78
C PRO A 86 -17.69 -16.83 1.26
N PHE A 87 -17.14 -15.84 0.53
CA PHE A 87 -17.12 -15.86 -0.93
C PHE A 87 -16.23 -16.98 -1.48
N PHE A 88 -15.04 -17.17 -0.91
CA PHE A 88 -14.15 -18.27 -1.30
C PHE A 88 -14.73 -19.64 -0.96
N ARG A 89 -15.45 -19.76 0.14
CA ARG A 89 -16.14 -21.03 0.51
C ARG A 89 -17.27 -21.38 -0.48
N LYS A 90 -17.91 -20.38 -1.04
CA LYS A 90 -18.96 -20.55 -2.06
C LYS A 90 -18.40 -20.72 -3.49
N GLY A 91 -17.09 -20.71 -3.67
CA GLY A 91 -16.45 -20.82 -4.99
C GLY A 91 -16.74 -19.63 -5.91
N CYS A 92 -16.98 -18.43 -5.36
CA CYS A 92 -17.26 -17.24 -6.15
C CYS A 92 -16.05 -16.85 -7.00
N SER A 93 -16.31 -16.30 -8.20
CA SER A 93 -15.27 -15.82 -9.10
C SER A 93 -14.50 -14.62 -8.50
N SER A 94 -13.26 -14.42 -8.95
CA SER A 94 -12.43 -13.29 -8.54
C SER A 94 -13.10 -11.92 -8.77
N GLY A 95 -13.92 -11.79 -9.82
CA GLY A 95 -14.68 -10.57 -10.11
C GLY A 95 -15.75 -10.27 -9.04
N VAL A 96 -16.46 -11.29 -8.54
CA VAL A 96 -17.45 -11.13 -7.46
C VAL A 96 -16.77 -10.68 -6.17
N VAL A 97 -15.62 -11.27 -5.84
CA VAL A 97 -14.82 -10.88 -4.65
C VAL A 97 -14.30 -9.45 -4.78
N MET A 98 -13.89 -9.04 -5.99
CA MET A 98 -13.46 -7.67 -6.28
C MET A 98 -14.61 -6.67 -6.07
N ILE A 99 -15.83 -6.95 -6.59
CA ILE A 99 -17.01 -6.11 -6.39
C ILE A 99 -17.38 -6.03 -4.89
N ALA A 100 -17.32 -7.15 -4.17
CA ALA A 100 -17.54 -7.16 -2.73
C ALA A 100 -16.52 -6.27 -1.99
N SER A 101 -15.25 -6.28 -2.42
CA SER A 101 -14.21 -5.41 -1.83
C SER A 101 -14.46 -3.92 -2.11
N LEU A 102 -15.01 -3.59 -3.29
CA LEU A 102 -15.46 -2.23 -3.61
C LEU A 102 -16.59 -1.79 -2.67
N GLY A 103 -17.57 -2.69 -2.43
CA GLY A 103 -18.65 -2.42 -1.48
C GLY A 103 -18.13 -2.12 -0.07
N VAL A 104 -17.11 -2.88 0.41
CA VAL A 104 -16.45 -2.61 1.69
C VAL A 104 -15.81 -1.23 1.69
N MET A 105 -15.12 -0.85 0.60
CA MET A 105 -14.48 0.46 0.49
C MET A 105 -15.50 1.59 0.63
N ILE A 106 -16.59 1.53 -0.15
CA ILE A 106 -17.65 2.55 -0.13
C ILE A 106 -18.28 2.67 1.27
N VAL A 107 -18.58 1.53 1.91
CA VAL A 107 -19.17 1.53 3.26
C VAL A 107 -18.24 2.16 4.27
N VAL A 108 -16.96 1.77 4.30
CA VAL A 108 -16.00 2.28 5.28
C VAL A 108 -15.73 3.77 5.07
N GLU A 109 -15.55 4.22 3.84
CA GLU A 109 -15.38 5.63 3.50
C GLU A 109 -16.56 6.48 4.02
N ASN A 110 -17.79 6.05 3.73
CA ASN A 110 -18.97 6.77 4.16
C ASN A 110 -19.18 6.73 5.69
N VAL A 111 -18.91 5.59 6.34
CA VAL A 111 -18.98 5.51 7.81
C VAL A 111 -17.96 6.45 8.46
N ILE A 112 -16.74 6.53 7.93
CA ILE A 112 -15.72 7.45 8.43
C ILE A 112 -16.12 8.90 8.16
N ALA A 113 -16.65 9.21 6.97
CA ALA A 113 -17.15 10.54 6.62
C ALA A 113 -18.30 10.99 7.53
N LEU A 114 -19.22 10.09 7.87
CA LEU A 114 -20.30 10.36 8.82
C LEU A 114 -19.79 10.59 10.24
N ALA A 115 -18.78 9.83 10.67
CA ALA A 115 -18.26 9.92 12.04
C ALA A 115 -17.33 11.13 12.26
N PHE A 116 -16.50 11.49 11.28
CA PHE A 116 -15.44 12.49 11.42
C PHE A 116 -15.63 13.73 10.54
N GLY A 117 -16.58 13.71 9.59
CA GLY A 117 -16.79 14.76 8.59
C GLY A 117 -15.88 14.59 7.37
N ASN A 118 -16.11 15.42 6.34
CA ASN A 118 -15.37 15.38 5.07
C ASN A 118 -14.18 16.34 5.01
N GLU A 119 -13.93 17.07 6.08
CA GLU A 119 -12.82 18.03 6.11
C GLU A 119 -11.49 17.32 6.36
N VAL A 120 -10.42 17.89 5.80
CA VAL A 120 -9.06 17.40 6.05
C VAL A 120 -8.72 17.51 7.52
N LYS A 121 -8.33 16.42 8.15
CA LYS A 121 -7.85 16.36 9.53
C LYS A 121 -6.33 16.25 9.54
N THR A 122 -5.69 16.95 10.48
CA THR A 122 -4.25 16.89 10.69
C THR A 122 -3.97 16.43 12.12
N ILE A 123 -2.89 15.66 12.32
CA ILE A 123 -2.50 15.17 13.65
C ILE A 123 -1.68 16.26 14.37
N SER A 124 -0.83 16.97 13.63
CA SER A 124 0.01 18.05 14.17
C SER A 124 -0.35 19.36 13.50
N ASN A 125 -0.71 20.36 14.32
CA ASN A 125 -0.93 21.74 13.84
C ASN A 125 0.34 22.61 13.92
N GLN A 126 1.48 22.03 14.29
CA GLN A 126 2.73 22.77 14.38
C GLN A 126 3.46 22.72 13.03
N LEU A 127 3.92 23.90 12.59
CA LEU A 127 4.81 24.00 11.44
C LEU A 127 6.12 23.27 11.77
N GLU A 128 6.34 22.15 11.10
CA GLU A 128 7.55 21.35 11.27
C GLU A 128 8.78 22.14 10.80
N PRO A 129 9.84 22.23 11.62
CA PRO A 129 11.05 22.91 11.21
C PRO A 129 11.69 22.19 10.00
N SER A 130 11.89 22.92 8.92
CA SER A 130 12.60 22.41 7.75
C SER A 130 14.11 22.40 8.01
N ALA A 131 14.75 21.25 7.84
CA ALA A 131 16.20 21.13 7.81
C ALA A 131 16.69 21.36 6.37
N ALA A 132 17.64 22.27 6.19
CA ALA A 132 18.32 22.45 4.92
C ALA A 132 19.53 21.52 4.87
N PHE A 133 19.54 20.56 3.96
CA PHE A 133 20.66 19.68 3.70
C PHE A 133 21.09 19.80 2.25
N ALA A 134 22.35 20.17 2.00
CA ALA A 134 22.91 20.36 0.65
C ALA A 134 22.09 21.30 -0.26
N GLY A 135 21.43 22.34 0.30
CA GLY A 135 20.59 23.27 -0.46
C GLY A 135 19.16 22.76 -0.76
N LEU A 136 18.81 21.56 -0.28
CA LEU A 136 17.48 20.98 -0.32
C LEU A 136 16.79 21.21 1.05
N ARG A 137 15.49 21.41 1.03
CA ARG A 137 14.68 21.62 2.24
C ARG A 137 13.77 20.41 2.44
N PHE A 138 13.99 19.69 3.55
CA PHE A 138 13.14 18.59 3.97
C PHE A 138 12.60 18.84 5.36
N THR A 139 11.38 18.47 5.63
CA THR A 139 10.83 18.45 6.99
C THR A 139 11.39 17.22 7.74
N ARG A 140 11.39 17.27 9.07
CA ARG A 140 11.80 16.11 9.88
C ARG A 140 10.92 14.90 9.60
N ILE A 141 9.62 15.11 9.37
CA ILE A 141 8.68 14.05 9.01
C ILE A 141 9.05 13.40 7.68
N GLN A 142 9.41 14.18 6.65
CA GLN A 142 9.83 13.66 5.36
C GLN A 142 11.10 12.78 5.46
N LEU A 143 12.07 13.18 6.26
CA LEU A 143 13.24 12.34 6.53
C LEU A 143 12.84 11.04 7.26
N LEU A 144 11.97 11.15 8.26
CA LEU A 144 11.43 9.96 8.95
C LEU A 144 10.70 9.03 7.97
N GLN A 145 9.86 9.56 7.09
CA GLN A 145 9.14 8.81 6.05
C GLN A 145 10.11 8.02 5.16
N PHE A 146 11.16 8.69 4.68
CA PHE A 146 12.14 8.07 3.81
C PHE A 146 12.89 6.92 4.50
N PHE A 147 13.44 7.17 5.69
CA PHE A 147 14.21 6.15 6.40
C PHE A 147 13.33 5.04 6.98
N ALA A 148 12.14 5.37 7.48
CA ALA A 148 11.20 4.37 7.97
C ALA A 148 10.69 3.49 6.81
N GLY A 149 10.36 4.11 5.66
CA GLY A 149 9.93 3.38 4.46
C GLY A 149 10.98 2.39 3.98
N LEU A 150 12.23 2.84 3.81
CA LEU A 150 13.34 1.97 3.42
C LEU A 150 13.65 0.90 4.48
N GLY A 151 13.61 1.26 5.76
CA GLY A 151 13.87 0.34 6.87
C GLY A 151 12.84 -0.80 6.91
N VAL A 152 11.56 -0.47 6.85
CA VAL A 152 10.47 -1.46 6.81
C VAL A 152 10.57 -2.33 5.55
N PHE A 153 10.85 -1.73 4.39
CA PHE A 153 11.05 -2.48 3.15
C PHE A 153 12.21 -3.47 3.25
N ALA A 154 13.34 -3.06 3.83
CA ALA A 154 14.50 -3.93 4.05
C ALA A 154 14.16 -5.08 5.01
N VAL A 155 13.45 -4.80 6.11
CA VAL A 155 12.98 -5.82 7.07
C VAL A 155 12.08 -6.84 6.37
N VAL A 156 11.10 -6.37 5.60
CA VAL A 156 10.22 -7.26 4.81
C VAL A 156 11.04 -8.09 3.83
N GLY A 157 12.06 -7.50 3.18
CA GLY A 157 12.96 -8.21 2.29
C GLY A 157 13.73 -9.35 2.95
N VAL A 158 14.23 -9.13 4.16
CA VAL A 158 14.87 -10.16 4.97
C VAL A 158 13.88 -11.26 5.35
N LEU A 159 12.66 -10.88 5.78
CA LEU A 159 11.60 -11.83 6.11
C LEU A 159 11.18 -12.68 4.90
N VAL A 160 11.05 -12.08 3.72
CA VAL A 160 10.72 -12.79 2.47
C VAL A 160 11.83 -13.78 2.10
N ARG A 161 13.09 -13.39 2.27
CA ARG A 161 14.23 -14.23 1.89
C ARG A 161 14.42 -15.42 2.83
N TYR A 162 14.29 -15.22 4.14
CA TYR A 162 14.61 -16.23 5.16
C TYR A 162 13.37 -16.86 5.81
N GLY A 163 12.22 -16.22 5.74
CA GLY A 163 10.98 -16.67 6.39
C GLY A 163 10.35 -17.86 5.67
N LYS A 164 10.19 -19.00 6.37
CA LYS A 164 9.52 -20.20 5.82
C LYS A 164 8.05 -19.90 5.46
N TRP A 165 7.39 -19.08 6.24
CA TRP A 165 6.00 -18.69 6.01
C TRP A 165 5.82 -17.87 4.72
N PHE A 166 6.77 -17.00 4.37
CA PHE A 166 6.70 -16.24 3.12
C PHE A 166 6.76 -17.13 1.88
N LYS A 167 7.47 -18.25 1.95
CA LYS A 167 7.46 -19.24 0.86
C LYS A 167 6.07 -19.87 0.71
N ALA A 168 5.39 -20.18 1.82
CA ALA A 168 4.02 -20.67 1.80
C ALA A 168 3.02 -19.63 1.26
N LEU A 169 3.19 -18.34 1.62
CA LEU A 169 2.38 -17.25 1.07
C LEU A 169 2.57 -17.10 -0.46
N TRP A 170 3.80 -17.29 -0.94
CA TRP A 170 4.09 -17.26 -2.38
C TRP A 170 3.43 -18.43 -3.11
N ALA A 171 3.55 -19.64 -2.55
CA ALA A 171 2.92 -20.85 -3.09
C ALA A 171 1.39 -20.75 -3.13
N MET A 172 0.77 -20.02 -2.18
CA MET A 172 -0.69 -19.81 -2.16
C MET A 172 -1.21 -19.11 -3.41
N GLY A 173 -0.43 -18.20 -3.99
CA GLY A 173 -0.82 -17.50 -5.21
C GLY A 173 -0.61 -18.32 -6.49
N ASP A 174 0.24 -19.35 -6.47
CA ASP A 174 0.50 -20.20 -7.63
C ASP A 174 -0.40 -21.43 -7.66
N GLN A 175 -0.48 -22.18 -6.56
CA GLN A 175 -1.24 -23.43 -6.45
C GLN A 175 -1.90 -23.57 -5.06
N PRO A 176 -3.02 -22.86 -4.81
CA PRO A 176 -3.67 -22.87 -3.50
C PRO A 176 -4.20 -24.26 -3.10
N GLU A 177 -4.52 -25.12 -4.08
CA GLU A 177 -5.07 -26.45 -3.85
C GLU A 177 -4.06 -27.45 -3.27
N LEU A 178 -2.77 -27.23 -3.50
CA LEU A 178 -1.71 -28.11 -2.97
C LEU A 178 -1.37 -27.83 -1.51
N LEU A 179 -1.67 -26.64 -0.99
CA LEU A 179 -1.31 -26.27 0.38
C LEU A 179 -1.99 -27.15 1.43
N PRO A 180 -3.30 -27.47 1.34
CA PRO A 180 -3.95 -28.38 2.29
C PRO A 180 -3.34 -29.80 2.24
N VAL A 181 -2.91 -30.29 1.07
CA VAL A 181 -2.27 -31.59 0.92
C VAL A 181 -0.93 -31.63 1.66
N LEU A 182 -0.22 -30.49 1.70
CA LEU A 182 1.02 -30.32 2.47
C LEU A 182 0.79 -30.01 3.96
N GLY A 183 -0.46 -30.09 4.44
CA GLY A 183 -0.82 -29.82 5.84
C GLY A 183 -0.82 -28.34 6.23
N LEU A 184 -0.74 -27.42 5.24
CA LEU A 184 -0.77 -25.99 5.50
C LEU A 184 -2.21 -25.45 5.47
N PRO A 185 -2.70 -24.87 6.58
CA PRO A 185 -4.08 -24.38 6.66
C PRO A 185 -4.25 -23.08 5.86
N LEU A 186 -4.91 -23.16 4.70
CA LEU A 186 -5.13 -22.05 3.79
C LEU A 186 -5.79 -20.83 4.47
N ALA A 187 -6.72 -21.06 5.39
CA ALA A 187 -7.40 -19.98 6.10
C ALA A 187 -6.44 -19.16 6.99
N ARG A 188 -5.45 -19.82 7.63
CA ARG A 188 -4.43 -19.11 8.44
C ARG A 188 -3.49 -18.31 7.54
N LEU A 189 -3.08 -18.88 6.40
CA LEU A 189 -2.23 -18.18 5.45
C LEU A 189 -2.91 -16.93 4.88
N ARG A 190 -4.19 -17.01 4.53
CA ARG A 190 -4.99 -15.86 4.11
C ARG A 190 -5.01 -14.76 5.16
N LEU A 191 -5.28 -15.12 6.41
CA LEU A 191 -5.29 -14.17 7.52
C LEU A 191 -3.92 -13.51 7.73
N MET A 192 -2.83 -14.28 7.61
CA MET A 192 -1.46 -13.74 7.71
C MET A 192 -1.15 -12.74 6.59
N VAL A 193 -1.56 -13.02 5.35
CA VAL A 193 -1.37 -12.11 4.22
C VAL A 193 -2.14 -10.81 4.42
N MET A 194 -3.42 -10.92 4.81
CA MET A 194 -4.25 -9.75 5.09
C MET A 194 -3.70 -8.92 6.24
N GLY A 195 -3.26 -9.57 7.33
CA GLY A 195 -2.62 -8.89 8.45
C GLY A 195 -1.31 -8.21 8.07
N LEU A 196 -0.44 -8.87 7.29
CA LEU A 196 0.82 -8.30 6.80
C LEU A 196 0.55 -7.08 5.89
N GLY A 197 -0.36 -7.24 4.92
CA GLY A 197 -0.79 -6.14 4.05
C GLY A 197 -1.35 -4.98 4.86
N GLY A 198 -2.21 -5.27 5.86
CA GLY A 198 -2.79 -4.28 6.77
C GLY A 198 -1.73 -3.52 7.56
N ILE A 199 -0.71 -4.20 8.10
CA ILE A 199 0.41 -3.56 8.82
C ILE A 199 1.17 -2.61 7.91
N LEU A 200 1.53 -3.03 6.71
CA LEU A 200 2.30 -2.20 5.78
C LEU A 200 1.53 -0.97 5.33
N VAL A 201 0.24 -1.15 5.03
CA VAL A 201 -0.66 -0.04 4.69
C VAL A 201 -0.87 0.90 5.87
N ALA A 202 -0.99 0.37 7.10
CA ALA A 202 -1.13 1.21 8.29
C ALA A 202 0.12 2.05 8.56
N ILE A 203 1.33 1.50 8.36
CA ILE A 203 2.57 2.28 8.48
C ILE A 203 2.59 3.40 7.44
N ALA A 204 2.26 3.12 6.17
CA ALA A 204 2.15 4.14 5.14
C ALA A 204 1.11 5.21 5.50
N ALA A 205 -0.07 4.80 5.95
CA ALA A 205 -1.16 5.69 6.36
C ALA A 205 -0.76 6.61 7.53
N MET A 206 -0.10 6.08 8.54
CA MET A 206 0.40 6.87 9.67
C MET A 206 1.40 7.94 9.21
N LEU A 207 2.37 7.57 8.39
CA LEU A 207 3.38 8.48 7.90
C LEU A 207 2.78 9.63 7.06
N ILE A 208 1.80 9.32 6.20
CA ILE A 208 1.10 10.32 5.37
C ILE A 208 0.22 11.23 6.22
N SER A 209 -0.53 10.66 7.17
CA SER A 209 -1.42 11.42 8.05
C SER A 209 -0.68 12.46 8.88
N TRP A 210 0.58 12.18 9.22
CA TRP A 210 1.44 13.13 9.94
C TRP A 210 1.97 14.26 9.06
N ASP A 211 2.24 14.00 7.79
CA ASP A 211 2.85 14.99 6.87
C ASP A 211 1.80 15.89 6.21
N ILE A 212 0.81 15.28 5.58
CA ILE A 212 -0.15 15.98 4.71
C ILE A 212 -1.52 16.10 5.39
N GLY A 213 -1.81 15.23 6.36
CA GLY A 213 -3.15 15.06 6.91
C GLY A 213 -3.92 13.96 6.20
N MET A 214 -5.22 13.89 6.47
CA MET A 214 -6.09 12.84 5.96
C MET A 214 -7.49 13.37 5.68
N ASP A 215 -8.15 12.79 4.68
CA ASP A 215 -9.57 12.93 4.40
C ASP A 215 -10.20 11.56 4.14
N PRO A 216 -11.53 11.40 4.23
CA PRO A 216 -12.18 10.10 4.05
C PRO A 216 -12.02 9.48 2.67
N HIS A 217 -11.75 10.27 1.63
CA HIS A 217 -11.71 9.85 0.23
C HIS A 217 -10.30 9.59 -0.29
N VAL A 218 -9.26 9.85 0.50
CA VAL A 218 -7.86 9.69 0.11
C VAL A 218 -7.48 8.24 -0.21
N GLY A 219 -8.25 7.27 0.28
CA GLY A 219 -7.98 5.84 0.13
C GLY A 219 -7.93 5.37 -1.32
N MET A 220 -8.81 5.90 -2.17
CA MET A 220 -8.83 5.54 -3.60
C MET A 220 -7.57 5.99 -4.32
N HIS A 221 -7.07 7.19 -4.01
CA HIS A 221 -5.82 7.71 -4.59
C HIS A 221 -4.62 6.79 -4.28
N TYR A 222 -4.43 6.42 -3.01
CA TYR A 222 -3.32 5.53 -2.62
C TYR A 222 -3.50 4.09 -3.11
N LEU A 223 -4.73 3.60 -3.20
CA LEU A 223 -5.03 2.31 -3.82
C LEU A 223 -4.59 2.29 -5.29
N LEU A 224 -4.95 3.31 -6.06
CA LEU A 224 -4.58 3.42 -7.46
C LEU A 224 -3.07 3.55 -7.62
N LEU A 225 -2.43 4.43 -6.86
CA LEU A 225 -0.98 4.61 -6.88
C LEU A 225 -0.25 3.30 -6.58
N GLY A 226 -0.63 2.61 -5.50
CA GLY A 226 0.01 1.36 -5.08
C GLY A 226 -0.23 0.21 -6.06
N SER A 227 -1.46 0.08 -6.59
CA SER A 227 -1.76 -0.95 -7.57
C SER A 227 -1.01 -0.73 -8.88
N VAL A 228 -1.01 0.51 -9.38
CA VAL A 228 -0.23 0.89 -10.58
C VAL A 228 1.26 0.59 -10.37
N ALA A 229 1.80 0.92 -9.19
CA ALA A 229 3.20 0.65 -8.87
C ALA A 229 3.56 -0.85 -8.92
N VAL A 230 2.65 -1.72 -8.45
CA VAL A 230 2.83 -3.19 -8.50
C VAL A 230 2.80 -3.70 -9.94
N PHE A 231 1.84 -3.26 -10.75
CA PHE A 231 1.76 -3.68 -12.15
C PHE A 231 2.89 -3.09 -13.00
N PHE A 232 3.26 -1.84 -12.76
CA PHE A 232 4.38 -1.19 -13.41
C PHE A 232 5.71 -1.86 -13.08
N GLY A 233 5.94 -2.20 -11.80
CA GLY A 233 7.13 -2.92 -11.36
C GLY A 233 7.18 -4.36 -11.85
N GLY A 234 6.03 -5.04 -11.90
CA GLY A 234 5.88 -6.47 -12.22
C GLY A 234 5.44 -7.27 -10.99
N THR A 235 4.50 -8.20 -11.20
CA THR A 235 3.76 -8.89 -10.11
C THR A 235 4.52 -10.02 -9.42
N ASP A 236 5.68 -10.47 -9.96
CA ASP A 236 6.31 -11.72 -9.53
C ASP A 236 7.34 -11.58 -8.40
N ARG A 237 7.85 -10.36 -8.14
CA ARG A 237 8.94 -10.14 -7.18
C ARG A 237 8.63 -8.98 -6.25
N TYR A 238 8.76 -9.20 -4.93
CA TYR A 238 8.45 -8.17 -3.94
C TYR A 238 9.29 -6.89 -4.11
N TRP A 239 10.58 -7.01 -4.45
CA TRP A 239 11.45 -5.85 -4.65
C TRP A 239 11.05 -5.01 -5.88
N ALA A 240 10.43 -5.66 -6.89
CA ALA A 240 9.92 -4.99 -8.08
C ALA A 240 8.74 -4.07 -7.75
N TRP A 241 7.89 -4.43 -6.77
CA TRP A 241 6.80 -3.59 -6.30
C TRP A 241 7.33 -2.31 -5.66
N GLY A 242 8.37 -2.45 -4.80
CA GLY A 242 9.02 -1.30 -4.17
C GLY A 242 9.75 -0.40 -5.16
N ALA A 243 10.52 -0.98 -6.06
CA ALA A 243 11.21 -0.24 -7.11
C ALA A 243 10.23 0.45 -8.06
N GLY A 244 9.13 -0.23 -8.42
CA GLY A 244 8.05 0.36 -9.22
C GLY A 244 7.43 1.58 -8.55
N ALA A 245 7.14 1.51 -7.25
CA ALA A 245 6.59 2.62 -6.49
C ALA A 245 7.56 3.81 -6.42
N MET A 246 8.84 3.56 -6.14
CA MET A 246 9.86 4.60 -6.12
C MET A 246 10.00 5.31 -7.47
N LEU A 247 10.12 4.54 -8.56
CA LEU A 247 10.23 5.10 -9.91
C LEU A 247 8.98 5.88 -10.29
N LEU A 248 7.79 5.34 -10.02
CA LEU A 248 6.53 6.01 -10.34
C LEU A 248 6.39 7.33 -9.60
N SER A 249 6.71 7.37 -8.29
CA SER A 249 6.63 8.60 -7.49
C SER A 249 7.63 9.66 -7.95
N VAL A 250 8.84 9.25 -8.35
CA VAL A 250 9.82 10.16 -8.95
C VAL A 250 9.30 10.71 -10.28
N LEU A 251 8.73 9.87 -11.15
CA LEU A 251 8.13 10.32 -12.41
C LEU A 251 6.97 11.28 -12.17
N GLN A 252 6.09 11.01 -11.20
CA GLN A 252 5.02 11.93 -10.81
C GLN A 252 5.56 13.28 -10.34
N SER A 253 6.56 13.27 -9.47
CA SER A 253 7.17 14.51 -8.96
C SER A 253 7.81 15.35 -10.08
N LEU A 254 8.46 14.70 -11.04
CA LEU A 254 9.02 15.38 -12.23
C LEU A 254 7.93 15.87 -13.18
N ALA A 255 6.82 15.14 -13.32
CA ALA A 255 5.70 15.55 -14.15
C ALA A 255 5.01 16.81 -13.61
N VAL A 256 4.90 16.95 -12.29
CA VAL A 256 4.37 18.17 -11.64
C VAL A 256 5.20 19.40 -11.98
N TRP A 257 6.49 19.25 -12.26
CA TRP A 257 7.35 20.36 -12.68
C TRP A 257 6.99 20.92 -14.06
N GLN A 258 6.66 20.02 -14.99
CA GLN A 258 6.35 20.42 -16.37
C GLN A 258 4.84 20.72 -16.56
N PHE A 259 4.00 19.98 -15.83
CA PHE A 259 2.56 20.07 -15.85
C PHE A 259 2.05 20.43 -14.46
N SER A 260 0.82 20.90 -14.32
CA SER A 260 0.25 21.12 -12.98
C SER A 260 -0.03 19.80 -12.26
N ALA A 261 -0.18 19.85 -10.92
CA ALA A 261 -0.50 18.68 -10.09
C ALA A 261 -1.79 17.94 -10.51
N ARG A 262 -2.69 18.61 -11.25
CA ARG A 262 -3.92 18.00 -11.80
C ARG A 262 -3.65 16.86 -12.80
N TRP A 263 -2.47 16.82 -13.40
CA TRP A 263 -2.09 15.82 -14.40
C TRP A 263 -1.39 14.60 -13.82
N THR A 264 -1.20 14.55 -12.49
CA THR A 264 -0.47 13.46 -11.82
C THR A 264 -1.08 12.09 -12.10
N ASP A 265 -2.41 11.98 -12.01
CA ASP A 265 -3.09 10.71 -12.27
C ASP A 265 -3.00 10.29 -13.74
N LEU A 266 -3.12 11.26 -14.65
CA LEU A 266 -2.96 11.00 -16.09
C LEU A 266 -1.55 10.49 -16.39
N VAL A 267 -0.51 11.09 -15.80
CA VAL A 267 0.87 10.62 -15.94
C VAL A 267 1.03 9.21 -15.38
N THR A 268 0.45 8.95 -14.20
CA THR A 268 0.48 7.64 -13.55
C THR A 268 -0.08 6.53 -14.45
N PHE A 269 -1.31 6.74 -14.95
CA PHE A 269 -1.95 5.76 -15.82
C PHE A 269 -1.33 5.73 -17.22
N GLY A 270 -0.90 6.88 -17.75
CA GLY A 270 -0.20 6.97 -19.02
C GLY A 270 1.09 6.16 -19.04
N VAL A 271 1.91 6.30 -17.99
CA VAL A 271 3.14 5.53 -17.81
C VAL A 271 2.84 4.04 -17.65
N LEU A 272 1.79 3.68 -16.90
CA LEU A 272 1.37 2.28 -16.76
C LEU A 272 1.00 1.68 -18.13
N ILE A 273 0.11 2.36 -18.88
CA ILE A 273 -0.34 1.89 -20.20
C ILE A 273 0.87 1.76 -21.15
N PHE A 274 1.73 2.78 -21.17
CA PHE A 274 2.93 2.75 -21.99
C PHE A 274 3.82 1.54 -21.67
N VAL A 275 4.10 1.30 -20.40
CA VAL A 275 4.94 0.16 -19.99
C VAL A 275 4.27 -1.17 -20.33
N LEU A 276 2.97 -1.34 -20.06
CA LEU A 276 2.27 -2.60 -20.31
C LEU A 276 2.12 -2.90 -21.81
N LEU A 277 2.06 -1.88 -22.67
CA LEU A 277 2.06 -2.08 -24.13
C LEU A 277 3.37 -2.71 -24.62
N PHE A 278 4.51 -2.30 -24.07
CA PHE A 278 5.82 -2.82 -24.49
C PHE A 278 6.28 -4.01 -23.66
N ARG A 279 5.88 -4.04 -22.37
CA ARG A 279 6.23 -5.10 -21.41
C ARG A 279 5.02 -5.47 -20.54
N PRO A 280 4.13 -6.37 -21.01
CA PRO A 280 2.91 -6.74 -20.30
C PRO A 280 3.17 -7.42 -18.94
N GLN A 281 4.43 -7.81 -18.67
CA GLN A 281 4.86 -8.38 -17.39
C GLN A 281 5.36 -7.33 -16.40
N GLY A 282 5.33 -6.05 -16.75
CA GLY A 282 5.94 -4.95 -15.99
C GLY A 282 7.44 -4.80 -16.26
N LEU A 283 8.05 -3.74 -15.71
CA LEU A 283 9.45 -3.38 -15.96
C LEU A 283 10.44 -4.48 -15.53
N PHE A 284 10.18 -5.11 -14.39
CA PHE A 284 11.05 -6.12 -13.76
C PHE A 284 10.40 -7.52 -13.76
N GLY A 285 9.32 -7.68 -14.52
CA GLY A 285 8.63 -8.97 -14.66
C GLY A 285 9.49 -10.01 -15.36
N VAL A 286 9.28 -11.29 -15.00
CA VAL A 286 9.97 -12.42 -15.63
C VAL A 286 9.11 -12.92 -16.78
N SER A 287 9.69 -13.02 -17.96
CA SER A 287 9.04 -13.68 -19.09
C SER A 287 8.87 -15.17 -18.77
N LYS A 288 7.64 -15.62 -18.52
CA LYS A 288 7.35 -17.06 -18.47
C LYS A 288 7.55 -17.63 -19.87
N ARG A 289 8.40 -18.64 -20.02
CA ARG A 289 8.51 -19.38 -21.27
C ARG A 289 7.15 -20.02 -21.58
N LEU A 290 6.72 -19.95 -22.84
CA LEU A 290 5.44 -20.48 -23.32
C LEU A 290 5.28 -22.02 -23.11
N GLU A 291 6.31 -22.69 -22.64
CA GLU A 291 6.32 -24.13 -22.36
C GLU A 291 5.59 -24.52 -21.05
N GLU A 292 5.29 -23.56 -20.14
CA GLU A 292 4.53 -23.82 -18.92
C GLU A 292 3.03 -23.50 -19.04
N ALA A 293 2.56 -23.16 -20.23
CA ALA A 293 1.16 -22.77 -20.51
C ALA A 293 0.33 -23.91 -21.14
N LYS A 294 0.67 -25.18 -20.86
CA LYS A 294 -0.15 -26.34 -21.22
C LYS A 294 -0.68 -27.04 -19.98
#